data_a44df0310b4ea90b4b68964220414a34
#
_entry.id   a44df0310b4ea90b4b68964220414a34
#
_cell.length_a   1.000
_cell.length_b   1.000
_cell.length_c   1.000
_cell.angle_alpha   90.00
_cell.angle_beta   90.00
_cell.angle_gamma   90.00
#
_symmetry.space_group_name_H-M   'P 1'
#
loop_
_entity.id
_entity.type
_entity.pdbx_description
1 polymer ?
#
loop_
_entity_poly.entity_id
_entity_poly.type
_entity_poly.pdbx_seq_one_letter_code
_entity_poly.pdbx_strand_id
1 'polypeptide(L)'
;GRAYYKKIVYRSDIEEVKNLIRLYGVTYYNAPGEAEELCALLVKKNIVDGCISEDMDLFLYGCSKVYRYLSLANNTLILYDTNEILTTLKCNLNEFKIICILSGSDYYNFDIGNLSRCFHLFNKFIKSKTNYTFFQWLKENNILSNDDCDIVNNIIELFNYSNIVSKNKMNSAFSCKNINFSDEMLKCFMKKYGFIYLN
;
A
#
# COMPACT_ATOMS: atom_id res chain seq x y z
N GLY A 1 24.67 13.06 16.35
CA GLY A 1 23.92 12.36 15.35
C GLY A 1 23.94 10.87 15.62
N ARG A 2 22.82 10.23 15.92
CA ARG A 2 22.71 8.76 15.95
C ARG A 2 22.82 8.26 14.52
N ALA A 3 23.87 7.51 14.20
CA ALA A 3 23.95 6.80 12.93
C ALA A 3 22.82 5.76 12.88
N TYR A 4 21.86 5.97 11.99
CA TYR A 4 20.87 4.95 11.68
C TYR A 4 21.57 3.85 10.88
N TYR A 5 21.99 2.80 11.53
CA TYR A 5 22.38 1.58 10.85
C TYR A 5 21.13 0.99 10.20
N LYS A 6 21.06 0.99 8.87
CA LYS A 6 20.03 0.29 8.11
C LYS A 6 20.19 -1.20 8.41
N LYS A 7 19.40 -1.75 9.34
CA LYS A 7 19.47 -3.16 9.71
C LYS A 7 19.05 -3.97 8.50
N ILE A 8 19.95 -4.80 8.00
CA ILE A 8 19.63 -5.74 6.91
C ILE A 8 18.70 -6.78 7.49
N VAL A 9 17.52 -6.95 6.88
CA VAL A 9 16.55 -7.99 7.23
C VAL A 9 16.92 -9.24 6.42
N TYR A 10 17.22 -10.33 7.12
CA TYR A 10 17.53 -11.62 6.51
C TYR A 10 16.26 -12.47 6.36
N ARG A 11 16.30 -13.43 5.44
CA ARG A 11 15.20 -14.39 5.26
C ARG A 11 14.88 -15.17 6.56
N SER A 12 15.88 -15.45 7.37
CA SER A 12 15.73 -16.07 8.70
C SER A 12 14.85 -15.21 9.62
N ASP A 13 15.02 -13.89 9.61
CA ASP A 13 14.24 -12.98 10.46
C ASP A 13 12.76 -13.04 10.08
N ILE A 14 12.48 -13.13 8.78
CA ILE A 14 11.12 -13.27 8.25
C ILE A 14 10.49 -14.59 8.72
N GLU A 15 11.21 -15.70 8.65
CA GLU A 15 10.70 -17.00 9.10
C GLU A 15 10.49 -17.03 10.64
N GLU A 16 11.32 -16.33 11.42
CA GLU A 16 11.12 -16.18 12.85
C GLU A 16 9.87 -15.36 13.17
N VAL A 17 9.62 -14.28 12.45
CA VAL A 17 8.38 -13.49 12.59
C VAL A 17 7.16 -14.32 12.21
N LYS A 18 7.20 -15.08 11.12
CA LYS A 18 6.12 -16.00 10.75
C LYS A 18 5.84 -17.04 11.82
N ASN A 19 6.90 -17.57 12.45
CA ASN A 19 6.76 -18.52 13.55
C ASN A 19 6.10 -17.86 14.77
N LEU A 20 6.51 -16.63 15.12
CA LEU A 20 5.88 -15.85 16.17
C LEU A 20 4.38 -15.62 15.90
N ILE A 21 4.02 -15.21 14.68
CA ILE A 21 2.62 -15.01 14.26
C ILE A 21 1.80 -16.30 14.45
N ARG A 22 2.37 -17.46 14.07
CA ARG A 22 1.71 -18.77 14.27
C ARG A 22 1.50 -19.07 15.75
N LEU A 23 2.51 -18.80 16.58
CA LEU A 23 2.45 -19.05 18.04
C LEU A 23 1.40 -18.15 18.71
N TYR A 24 1.12 -16.96 18.16
CA TYR A 24 0.02 -16.11 18.59
C TYR A 24 -1.36 -16.57 18.03
N GLY A 25 -1.41 -17.64 17.26
CA GLY A 25 -2.66 -18.09 16.64
C GLY A 25 -3.16 -17.18 15.53
N VAL A 26 -2.31 -16.32 14.98
CA VAL A 26 -2.65 -15.37 13.90
C VAL A 26 -2.26 -15.96 12.55
N THR A 27 -3.14 -15.82 11.57
CA THR A 27 -2.88 -16.27 10.20
C THR A 27 -1.98 -15.27 9.48
N TYR A 28 -1.04 -15.78 8.67
CA TYR A 28 -0.31 -15.00 7.69
C TYR A 28 -0.43 -15.63 6.31
N TYR A 29 -0.21 -14.83 5.29
CA TYR A 29 -0.22 -15.29 3.91
C TYR A 29 0.99 -14.74 3.15
N ASN A 30 1.64 -15.60 2.36
CA ASN A 30 2.69 -15.16 1.45
C ASN A 30 2.05 -14.68 0.16
N ALA A 31 2.14 -13.39 -0.13
CA ALA A 31 1.66 -12.86 -1.39
C ALA A 31 2.42 -13.49 -2.57
N PRO A 32 1.76 -13.85 -3.66
CA PRO A 32 2.42 -14.38 -4.85
C PRO A 32 3.15 -13.30 -5.67
N GLY A 33 2.84 -12.03 -5.43
CA GLY A 33 3.43 -10.82 -6.00
C GLY A 33 3.61 -9.78 -4.90
N GLU A 34 3.27 -8.51 -5.19
CA GLU A 34 3.33 -7.43 -4.23
C GLU A 34 2.30 -7.64 -3.10
N ALA A 35 2.74 -7.43 -1.86
CA ALA A 35 1.86 -7.60 -0.70
C ALA A 35 0.77 -6.53 -0.66
N GLU A 36 1.08 -5.33 -1.11
CA GLU A 36 0.19 -4.17 -1.19
C GLU A 36 -0.97 -4.42 -2.16
N GLU A 37 -0.69 -5.04 -3.32
CA GLU A 37 -1.72 -5.46 -4.28
C GLU A 37 -2.72 -6.42 -3.63
N LEU A 38 -2.20 -7.44 -2.92
CA LEU A 38 -3.03 -8.41 -2.24
C LEU A 38 -3.86 -7.78 -1.12
N CYS A 39 -3.25 -6.94 -0.29
CA CYS A 39 -3.92 -6.22 0.79
C CYS A 39 -5.06 -5.33 0.25
N ALA A 40 -4.79 -4.55 -0.78
CA ALA A 40 -5.80 -3.69 -1.40
C ALA A 40 -6.95 -4.52 -2.02
N LEU A 41 -6.63 -5.68 -2.62
CA LEU A 41 -7.63 -6.58 -3.18
C LEU A 41 -8.52 -7.20 -2.08
N LEU A 42 -7.95 -7.57 -0.92
CA LEU A 42 -8.71 -8.11 0.22
C LEU A 42 -9.69 -7.08 0.78
N VAL A 43 -9.26 -5.82 0.92
CA VAL A 43 -10.13 -4.71 1.33
C VAL A 43 -11.22 -4.48 0.30
N LYS A 44 -10.88 -4.40 -0.99
CA LYS A 44 -11.85 -4.21 -2.09
C LYS A 44 -12.91 -5.31 -2.15
N LYS A 45 -12.57 -6.54 -1.74
CA LYS A 45 -13.52 -7.68 -1.70
C LYS A 45 -14.27 -7.78 -0.37
N ASN A 46 -14.10 -6.85 0.55
CA ASN A 46 -14.67 -6.87 1.90
C ASN A 46 -14.33 -8.16 2.67
N ILE A 47 -13.15 -8.74 2.44
CA ILE A 47 -12.63 -9.88 3.22
C ILE A 47 -12.01 -9.37 4.52
N VAL A 48 -11.41 -8.17 4.47
CA VAL A 48 -10.89 -7.42 5.61
C VAL A 48 -11.41 -5.98 5.57
N ASP A 49 -11.49 -5.32 6.72
CA ASP A 49 -12.05 -3.96 6.85
C ASP A 49 -11.09 -2.87 6.38
N GLY A 50 -9.79 -3.11 6.40
CA GLY A 50 -8.76 -2.18 5.99
C GLY A 50 -7.37 -2.76 6.12
N CYS A 51 -6.36 -2.00 5.70
CA CYS A 51 -4.96 -2.38 5.75
C CYS A 51 -4.18 -1.45 6.67
N ILE A 52 -3.34 -2.01 7.56
CA ILE A 52 -2.39 -1.24 8.37
C ILE A 52 -1.05 -1.28 7.65
N SER A 53 -0.60 -0.15 7.12
CA SER A 53 0.69 -0.03 6.46
C SER A 53 1.15 1.43 6.37
N GLU A 54 2.46 1.63 6.35
CA GLU A 54 3.06 2.93 6.03
C GLU A 54 3.32 3.09 4.53
N ASP A 55 3.06 2.06 3.72
CA ASP A 55 3.28 2.09 2.30
C ASP A 55 2.20 2.89 1.57
N MET A 56 2.64 3.81 0.71
CA MET A 56 1.75 4.68 -0.06
C MET A 56 1.19 4.00 -1.31
N ASP A 57 1.79 2.90 -1.77
CA ASP A 57 1.35 2.18 -2.97
C ASP A 57 -0.05 1.57 -2.80
N LEU A 58 -0.48 1.33 -1.56
CA LEU A 58 -1.85 0.92 -1.26
C LEU A 58 -2.91 1.86 -1.85
N PHE A 59 -2.64 3.18 -1.86
CA PHE A 59 -3.55 4.16 -2.46
C PHE A 59 -3.57 4.04 -3.98
N LEU A 60 -2.44 3.72 -4.60
CA LEU A 60 -2.34 3.50 -6.05
C LEU A 60 -3.08 2.22 -6.48
N TYR A 61 -3.08 1.19 -5.64
CA TYR A 61 -3.94 0.01 -5.83
C TYR A 61 -5.42 0.29 -5.52
N GLY A 62 -5.76 1.47 -5.02
CA GLY A 62 -7.13 1.87 -4.69
C GLY A 62 -7.68 1.18 -3.45
N CYS A 63 -6.83 0.88 -2.47
CA CYS A 63 -7.25 0.40 -1.16
C CYS A 63 -8.16 1.45 -0.50
N SER A 64 -9.40 1.09 -0.18
CA SER A 64 -10.40 2.06 0.30
C SER A 64 -10.11 2.57 1.71
N LYS A 65 -9.49 1.75 2.57
CA LYS A 65 -9.18 2.09 3.96
C LYS A 65 -7.76 1.70 4.32
N VAL A 66 -6.92 2.70 4.56
CA VAL A 66 -5.52 2.51 4.98
C VAL A 66 -5.33 3.13 6.36
N TYR A 67 -4.88 2.33 7.31
CA TYR A 67 -4.55 2.76 8.66
C TYR A 67 -3.04 2.99 8.75
N ARG A 68 -2.64 4.19 9.19
CA ARG A 68 -1.24 4.61 9.29
C ARG A 68 -0.90 5.19 10.64
N TYR A 69 0.38 5.35 10.90
CA TYR A 69 0.91 5.96 12.13
C TYR A 69 0.42 5.27 13.41
N LEU A 70 0.45 3.90 13.38
CA LEU A 70 0.12 3.13 14.57
C LEU A 70 1.09 3.45 15.71
N SER A 71 0.59 4.00 16.79
CA SER A 71 1.33 4.28 18.02
C SER A 71 0.80 3.42 19.15
N LEU A 72 1.53 2.38 19.53
CA LEU A 72 1.17 1.55 20.68
C LEU A 72 1.28 2.29 22.00
N ALA A 73 2.19 3.28 22.10
CA ALA A 73 2.37 4.08 23.30
C ALA A 73 1.17 5.00 23.58
N ASN A 74 0.54 5.51 22.52
CA ASN A 74 -0.59 6.45 22.61
C ASN A 74 -1.93 5.78 22.31
N ASN A 75 -1.93 4.49 21.92
CA ASN A 75 -3.11 3.75 21.46
C ASN A 75 -3.87 4.50 20.34
N THR A 76 -3.13 5.03 19.38
CA THR A 76 -3.69 5.81 18.27
C THR A 76 -3.23 5.26 16.93
N LEU A 77 -4.08 5.44 15.91
CA LEU A 77 -3.77 5.25 14.50
C LEU A 77 -4.61 6.24 13.69
N ILE A 78 -4.19 6.54 12.48
CA ILE A 78 -4.90 7.46 11.58
C ILE A 78 -5.51 6.65 10.43
N LEU A 79 -6.83 6.77 10.26
CA LEU A 79 -7.53 6.22 9.11
C LEU A 79 -7.45 7.21 7.94
N TYR A 80 -7.03 6.70 6.80
CA TYR A 80 -7.15 7.35 5.50
C TYR A 80 -8.23 6.62 4.70
N ASP A 81 -9.37 7.26 4.49
CA ASP A 81 -10.40 6.78 3.57
C ASP A 81 -10.14 7.34 2.18
N THR A 82 -9.79 6.45 1.24
CA THR A 82 -9.44 6.85 -0.12
C THR A 82 -10.61 7.54 -0.84
N ASN A 83 -11.85 7.14 -0.58
CA ASN A 83 -13.01 7.77 -1.21
C ASN A 83 -13.21 9.21 -0.70
N GLU A 84 -12.99 9.45 0.58
CA GLU A 84 -13.04 10.81 1.15
C GLU A 84 -11.92 11.69 0.58
N ILE A 85 -10.71 11.11 0.42
CA ILE A 85 -9.57 11.80 -0.22
C ILE A 85 -9.94 12.20 -1.65
N LEU A 86 -10.41 11.26 -2.48
CA LEU A 86 -10.78 11.51 -3.86
C LEU A 86 -11.90 12.58 -3.96
N THR A 87 -12.89 12.49 -3.09
CA THR A 87 -13.99 13.47 -3.03
C THR A 87 -13.49 14.87 -2.67
N THR A 88 -12.61 14.96 -1.66
CA THR A 88 -12.02 16.23 -1.20
C THR A 88 -11.15 16.86 -2.28
N LEU A 89 -10.36 16.06 -2.98
CA LEU A 89 -9.49 16.49 -4.07
C LEU A 89 -10.25 16.73 -5.39
N LYS A 90 -11.52 16.33 -5.46
CA LYS A 90 -12.36 16.40 -6.66
C LYS A 90 -11.75 15.68 -7.86
N CYS A 91 -11.13 14.53 -7.62
CA CYS A 91 -10.53 13.69 -8.65
C CYS A 91 -11.06 12.25 -8.57
N ASN A 92 -10.97 11.54 -9.68
CA ASN A 92 -11.19 10.10 -9.70
C ASN A 92 -9.88 9.33 -9.40
N LEU A 93 -9.97 8.02 -9.21
CA LEU A 93 -8.81 7.19 -8.87
C LEU A 93 -7.70 7.23 -9.93
N ASN A 94 -8.05 7.29 -11.23
CA ASN A 94 -7.05 7.34 -12.30
C ASN A 94 -6.31 8.69 -12.32
N GLU A 95 -7.02 9.79 -12.12
CA GLU A 95 -6.42 11.11 -11.97
C GLU A 95 -5.51 11.17 -10.75
N PHE A 96 -5.95 10.60 -9.64
CA PHE A 96 -5.16 10.51 -8.42
C PHE A 96 -3.87 9.69 -8.63
N LYS A 97 -3.96 8.51 -9.30
CA LYS A 97 -2.78 7.71 -9.68
C LYS A 97 -1.78 8.54 -10.48
N ILE A 98 -2.25 9.26 -11.51
CA ILE A 98 -1.40 10.10 -12.34
C ILE A 98 -0.71 11.18 -11.50
N ILE A 99 -1.43 11.87 -10.61
CA ILE A 99 -0.88 12.88 -9.71
C ILE A 99 0.23 12.28 -8.85
N CYS A 100 -0.02 11.12 -8.24
CA CYS A 100 0.96 10.44 -7.37
C CYS A 100 2.20 10.01 -8.18
N ILE A 101 2.03 9.38 -9.33
CA ILE A 101 3.13 8.92 -10.19
C ILE A 101 3.99 10.11 -10.62
N LEU A 102 3.40 11.20 -11.07
CA LEU A 102 4.12 12.38 -11.55
C LEU A 102 4.78 13.19 -10.42
N SER A 103 4.30 13.06 -9.19
CA SER A 103 4.88 13.76 -8.03
C SER A 103 6.17 13.13 -7.50
N GLY A 104 6.55 11.98 -8.03
CA GLY A 104 7.70 11.17 -7.67
C GLY A 104 7.26 9.81 -7.16
N SER A 105 7.71 8.77 -7.82
CA SER A 105 7.53 7.36 -7.45
C SER A 105 8.89 6.67 -7.41
N ASP A 106 8.95 5.51 -6.79
CA ASP A 106 10.16 4.68 -6.78
C ASP A 106 10.51 4.13 -8.18
N TYR A 107 9.59 4.24 -9.14
CA TYR A 107 9.72 3.72 -10.49
C TYR A 107 10.38 4.73 -11.46
N TYR A 108 10.07 6.02 -11.32
CA TYR A 108 10.60 7.06 -12.19
C TYR A 108 10.45 8.45 -11.60
N ASN A 109 11.44 9.32 -11.84
CA ASN A 109 11.41 10.73 -11.44
C ASN A 109 11.13 11.60 -12.67
N PHE A 110 9.95 12.18 -12.73
CA PHE A 110 9.56 13.12 -13.78
C PHE A 110 10.07 14.53 -13.46
N ASP A 111 10.43 15.28 -14.50
CA ASP A 111 10.85 16.70 -14.37
C ASP A 111 9.72 17.64 -13.94
N ILE A 112 8.50 17.13 -13.80
CA ILE A 112 7.34 17.90 -13.34
C ILE A 112 7.54 18.39 -11.90
N GLY A 113 8.24 17.63 -11.07
CA GLY A 113 8.64 18.03 -9.75
C GLY A 113 7.77 17.41 -8.64
N ASN A 114 7.34 18.20 -7.67
CA ASN A 114 6.70 17.71 -6.45
C ASN A 114 5.17 17.67 -6.53
N LEU A 115 4.56 17.08 -5.49
CA LEU A 115 3.11 16.94 -5.34
C LEU A 115 2.34 18.27 -5.49
N SER A 116 2.87 19.36 -4.93
CA SER A 116 2.24 20.68 -5.02
C SER A 116 2.11 21.15 -6.49
N ARG A 117 3.14 20.91 -7.30
CA ARG A 117 3.11 21.26 -8.73
C ARG A 117 2.14 20.38 -9.51
N CYS A 118 2.07 19.08 -9.18
CA CYS A 118 1.10 18.18 -9.80
C CYS A 118 -0.35 18.61 -9.50
N PHE A 119 -0.65 18.98 -8.26
CA PHE A 119 -1.96 19.56 -7.93
C PHE A 119 -2.23 20.90 -8.59
N HIS A 120 -1.22 21.75 -8.77
CA HIS A 120 -1.38 22.98 -9.52
C HIS A 120 -1.77 22.71 -10.98
N LEU A 121 -1.14 21.73 -11.64
CA LEU A 121 -1.48 21.29 -12.99
C LEU A 121 -2.89 20.71 -13.05
N PHE A 122 -3.25 19.86 -12.09
CA PHE A 122 -4.58 19.28 -11.99
C PHE A 122 -5.66 20.38 -11.84
N ASN A 123 -5.42 21.37 -10.99
CA ASN A 123 -6.33 22.51 -10.85
C ASN A 123 -6.46 23.36 -12.15
N LYS A 124 -5.39 23.47 -12.94
CA LYS A 124 -5.47 24.11 -14.28
C LYS A 124 -6.34 23.28 -15.23
N PHE A 125 -6.15 21.96 -15.22
CA PHE A 125 -6.96 21.04 -15.99
C PHE A 125 -8.45 21.19 -15.67
N ILE A 126 -8.84 21.13 -14.38
CA ILE A 126 -10.23 21.31 -13.96
C ILE A 126 -10.80 22.66 -14.44
N LYS A 127 -10.03 23.74 -14.34
CA LYS A 127 -10.45 25.07 -14.80
C LYS A 127 -10.59 25.19 -16.31
N SER A 128 -9.89 24.38 -17.08
CA SER A 128 -9.93 24.43 -18.55
C SER A 128 -11.26 23.93 -19.13
N LYS A 129 -12.07 23.20 -18.33
CA LYS A 129 -13.38 22.66 -18.74
C LYS A 129 -13.33 21.90 -20.08
N THR A 130 -12.23 21.26 -20.38
CA THR A 130 -12.03 20.49 -21.60
C THR A 130 -12.73 19.13 -21.51
N ASN A 131 -12.97 18.49 -22.65
CA ASN A 131 -13.48 17.12 -22.74
C ASN A 131 -12.35 16.05 -22.64
N TYR A 132 -11.11 16.48 -22.50
CA TYR A 132 -9.99 15.55 -22.33
C TYR A 132 -9.99 14.93 -20.94
N THR A 133 -9.39 13.74 -20.82
CA THR A 133 -8.95 13.23 -19.53
C THR A 133 -7.73 14.04 -19.04
N PHE A 134 -7.41 13.98 -17.74
CA PHE A 134 -6.24 14.69 -17.22
C PHE A 134 -4.95 14.27 -17.93
N PHE A 135 -4.79 12.98 -18.23
CA PHE A 135 -3.65 12.46 -18.98
C PHE A 135 -3.57 13.03 -20.40
N GLN A 136 -4.67 13.03 -21.13
CA GLN A 136 -4.73 13.63 -22.47
C GLN A 136 -4.41 15.13 -22.43
N TRP A 137 -4.94 15.84 -21.43
CA TRP A 137 -4.69 17.26 -21.26
C TRP A 137 -3.21 17.56 -21.01
N LEU A 138 -2.52 16.74 -20.21
CA LEU A 138 -1.07 16.87 -19.98
C LEU A 138 -0.28 16.70 -21.29
N LYS A 139 -0.66 15.73 -22.12
CA LYS A 139 -0.05 15.48 -23.42
C LYS A 139 -0.28 16.61 -24.39
N GLU A 140 -1.52 17.04 -24.58
CA GLU A 140 -1.90 18.10 -25.52
C GLU A 140 -1.30 19.47 -25.16
N ASN A 141 -1.01 19.71 -23.87
CA ASN A 141 -0.33 20.93 -23.44
C ASN A 141 1.21 20.79 -23.39
N ASN A 142 1.78 19.73 -23.95
CA ASN A 142 3.22 19.45 -23.99
C ASN A 142 3.87 19.46 -22.59
N ILE A 143 3.12 19.05 -21.56
CA ILE A 143 3.64 18.92 -20.19
C ILE A 143 4.34 17.57 -20.03
N LEU A 144 3.88 16.55 -20.74
CA LEU A 144 4.50 15.25 -20.89
C LEU A 144 4.99 15.04 -22.31
N SER A 145 6.21 14.55 -22.48
CA SER A 145 6.71 14.04 -23.75
C SER A 145 6.00 12.73 -24.13
N ASN A 146 6.19 12.24 -25.35
CA ASN A 146 5.67 10.91 -25.72
C ASN A 146 6.32 9.81 -24.88
N ASP A 147 7.62 9.90 -24.60
CA ASP A 147 8.34 8.94 -23.78
C ASP A 147 7.81 8.95 -22.34
N ASP A 148 7.55 10.14 -21.76
CA ASP A 148 6.93 10.25 -20.43
C ASP A 148 5.53 9.63 -20.43
N CYS A 149 4.75 9.80 -21.48
CA CYS A 149 3.43 9.19 -21.59
C CYS A 149 3.50 7.65 -21.54
N ASP A 150 4.46 7.07 -22.25
CA ASP A 150 4.65 5.62 -22.26
C ASP A 150 5.11 5.13 -20.88
N ILE A 151 6.01 5.85 -20.22
CA ILE A 151 6.44 5.54 -18.84
C ILE A 151 5.27 5.60 -17.86
N VAL A 152 4.45 6.66 -17.90
CA VAL A 152 3.27 6.80 -17.04
C VAL A 152 2.30 5.66 -17.25
N ASN A 153 2.01 5.29 -18.50
CA ASN A 153 1.11 4.17 -18.80
C ASN A 153 1.66 2.85 -18.26
N ASN A 154 2.96 2.57 -18.46
CA ASN A 154 3.59 1.37 -17.94
C ASN A 154 3.52 1.31 -16.41
N ILE A 155 3.73 2.42 -15.72
CA ILE A 155 3.61 2.47 -14.24
C ILE A 155 2.14 2.27 -13.81
N ILE A 156 1.17 2.89 -14.49
CA ILE A 156 -0.27 2.68 -14.19
C ILE A 156 -0.63 1.20 -14.30
N GLU A 157 -0.12 0.49 -15.32
CA GLU A 157 -0.38 -0.94 -15.51
C GLU A 157 0.16 -1.80 -14.35
N LEU A 158 1.25 -1.39 -13.68
CA LEU A 158 1.76 -2.10 -12.49
C LEU A 158 0.74 -2.05 -11.33
N PHE A 159 -0.05 -0.98 -11.25
CA PHE A 159 -1.10 -0.82 -10.22
C PHE A 159 -2.49 -1.30 -10.67
N ASN A 160 -2.58 -1.95 -11.81
CA ASN A 160 -3.77 -2.70 -12.18
C ASN A 160 -3.66 -4.10 -11.59
N TYR A 161 -4.75 -4.56 -10.94
CA TYR A 161 -4.75 -5.89 -10.32
C TYR A 161 -4.35 -6.95 -11.35
N SER A 162 -3.20 -7.58 -11.11
CA SER A 162 -2.78 -8.73 -11.88
C SER A 162 -3.80 -9.86 -11.70
N ASN A 163 -4.06 -10.63 -12.75
CA ASN A 163 -4.98 -11.79 -12.68
C ASN A 163 -4.43 -12.94 -11.79
N ILE A 164 -3.43 -12.67 -10.96
CA ILE A 164 -2.66 -13.63 -10.16
C ILE A 164 -3.52 -14.34 -9.12
N VAL A 165 -4.62 -13.72 -8.69
CA VAL A 165 -5.48 -14.33 -7.66
C VAL A 165 -6.80 -14.77 -8.28
N SER A 166 -6.82 -15.97 -8.88
CA SER A 166 -8.07 -16.59 -9.30
C SER A 166 -9.02 -16.69 -8.10
N LYS A 167 -10.28 -16.26 -8.30
CA LYS A 167 -11.34 -16.16 -7.28
C LYS A 167 -11.45 -17.37 -6.33
N ASN A 168 -11.12 -18.58 -6.79
CA ASN A 168 -11.31 -19.83 -6.05
C ASN A 168 -10.18 -20.15 -5.04
N LYS A 169 -8.99 -19.58 -5.18
CA LYS A 169 -7.89 -19.82 -4.23
C LYS A 169 -7.90 -18.87 -3.04
N MET A 170 -8.52 -17.69 -3.16
CA MET A 170 -8.53 -16.71 -2.07
C MET A 170 -9.38 -17.17 -0.87
N ASN A 171 -10.60 -17.64 -1.11
CA ASN A 171 -11.53 -18.00 -0.01
C ASN A 171 -11.05 -19.16 0.87
N SER A 172 -10.30 -20.10 0.30
CA SER A 172 -9.73 -21.22 1.07
C SER A 172 -8.44 -20.88 1.80
N ALA A 173 -7.68 -19.87 1.33
CA ALA A 173 -6.41 -19.47 1.92
C ALA A 173 -6.59 -18.56 3.15
N PHE A 174 -7.69 -17.79 3.19
CA PHE A 174 -7.98 -16.84 4.27
C PHE A 174 -9.01 -17.37 5.29
N SER A 175 -9.45 -18.64 5.19
CA SER A 175 -10.16 -19.25 6.30
C SER A 175 -9.23 -19.32 7.50
N CYS A 176 -9.53 -18.56 8.54
CA CYS A 176 -8.85 -18.68 9.83
C CYS A 176 -8.93 -20.15 10.28
N LYS A 177 -7.86 -20.90 10.06
CA LYS A 177 -7.73 -22.19 10.73
C LYS A 177 -7.59 -21.88 12.21
N ASN A 178 -8.44 -22.48 13.05
CA ASN A 178 -8.25 -22.46 14.49
C ASN A 178 -6.87 -23.05 14.77
N ILE A 179 -5.87 -22.17 14.91
CA ILE A 179 -4.54 -22.55 15.31
C ILE A 179 -4.60 -22.70 16.83
N ASN A 180 -4.29 -23.88 17.34
CA ASN A 180 -4.23 -24.10 18.79
C ASN A 180 -3.13 -23.20 19.37
N PHE A 181 -3.55 -22.15 20.06
CA PHE A 181 -2.67 -21.28 20.80
C PHE A 181 -2.07 -22.05 21.98
N SER A 182 -0.74 -22.02 22.13
CA SER A 182 -0.02 -22.58 23.28
C SER A 182 0.81 -21.48 23.93
N ASP A 183 0.35 -21.03 25.10
CA ASP A 183 1.04 -19.99 25.87
C ASP A 183 2.46 -20.46 26.28
N GLU A 184 2.65 -21.74 26.58
CA GLU A 184 3.95 -22.29 26.92
C GLU A 184 4.94 -22.23 25.77
N MET A 185 4.50 -22.60 24.56
CA MET A 185 5.35 -22.52 23.36
C MET A 185 5.72 -21.08 23.02
N LEU A 186 4.77 -20.15 23.15
CA LEU A 186 5.02 -18.73 22.96
C LEU A 186 6.02 -18.19 23.97
N LYS A 187 5.85 -18.51 25.26
CA LYS A 187 6.79 -18.12 26.33
C LYS A 187 8.19 -18.66 26.09
N CYS A 188 8.30 -19.93 25.67
CA CYS A 188 9.57 -20.54 25.34
C CYS A 188 10.26 -19.82 24.16
N PHE A 189 9.52 -19.55 23.11
CA PHE A 189 10.01 -18.81 21.97
C PHE A 189 10.49 -17.40 22.34
N MET A 190 9.68 -16.64 23.07
CA MET A 190 10.01 -15.27 23.49
C MET A 190 11.21 -15.20 24.43
N LYS A 191 11.38 -16.17 25.33
CA LYS A 191 12.56 -16.27 26.21
C LYS A 191 13.87 -16.39 25.44
N LYS A 192 13.87 -17.07 24.28
CA LYS A 192 15.03 -17.15 23.37
C LYS A 192 15.53 -15.77 22.94
N TYR A 193 14.63 -14.79 22.86
CA TYR A 193 14.92 -13.40 22.48
C TYR A 193 15.05 -12.46 23.68
N GLY A 194 15.22 -13.00 24.88
CA GLY A 194 15.44 -12.22 26.10
C GLY A 194 14.18 -11.58 26.68
N PHE A 195 12.98 -12.02 26.26
CA PHE A 195 11.75 -11.52 26.85
C PHE A 195 11.54 -12.10 28.26
N ILE A 196 11.26 -11.23 29.22
CA ILE A 196 11.05 -11.61 30.63
C ILE A 196 9.56 -11.55 30.93
N TYR A 197 8.97 -12.68 31.30
CA TYR A 197 7.60 -12.71 31.81
C TYR A 197 7.64 -12.49 33.32
N LEU A 198 6.92 -11.52 33.80
CA LEU A 198 6.64 -11.35 35.22
C LEU A 198 5.57 -12.38 35.59
N ASN A 199 5.86 -13.17 36.64
CA ASN A 199 4.91 -14.17 37.17
C ASN A 199 3.75 -13.47 37.87
#